data_59107535bf2aeeb0bc728868d6738188
#
_entry.id   59107535bf2aeeb0bc728868d6738188
#
_cell.length_a   1.000
_cell.length_b   1.000
_cell.length_c   1.000
_cell.angle_alpha   90.00
_cell.angle_beta   90.00
_cell.angle_gamma   90.00
#
_symmetry.space_group_name_H-M   'P 1'
#
loop_
_entity.id
_entity.type
_entity.pdbx_description
1 polymer ?
#
loop_
_entity_poly.entity_id
_entity_poly.type
_entity_poly.pdbx_seq_one_letter_code
_entity_poly.pdbx_strand_id
1 'polypeptide(L)'
;MIRPRVLSIASDPRLLAARHHLLQRAGFDVTSIGTTLGALDVLDNHEFSAVVLGHSFSFTEKQLFAADVSDRWGTPVLVLQSGDEDFEWTGDEDLEVTQGAAALVASLKSLIAARAKRPA
;
A
#
# COMPACT_ATOMS: atom_id res chain seq x y z
N MET A 1 -1.64 22.51 -5.20
CA MET A 1 -1.96 21.17 -5.74
C MET A 1 -1.98 20.15 -4.60
N ILE A 2 -3.06 19.41 -4.49
CA ILE A 2 -3.21 18.41 -3.42
C ILE A 2 -2.42 17.16 -3.79
N ARG A 3 -1.54 16.71 -2.89
CA ARG A 3 -0.79 15.48 -3.10
C ARG A 3 -1.65 14.29 -2.66
N PRO A 4 -1.69 13.20 -3.46
CA PRO A 4 -2.39 12.00 -3.03
C PRO A 4 -1.78 11.45 -1.74
N ARG A 5 -2.63 11.05 -0.81
CA ARG A 5 -2.18 10.43 0.44
C ARG A 5 -1.98 8.92 0.26
N VAL A 6 -0.81 8.45 0.65
CA VAL A 6 -0.46 7.04 0.58
C VAL A 6 -0.06 6.55 1.98
N LEU A 7 -0.65 5.44 2.39
CA LEU A 7 -0.28 4.77 3.63
C LEU A 7 0.69 3.65 3.32
N SER A 8 1.89 3.71 3.86
CA SER A 8 2.94 2.71 3.65
C SER A 8 3.12 1.88 4.92
N ILE A 9 3.04 0.57 4.80
CA ILE A 9 3.10 -0.35 5.94
C ILE A 9 4.23 -1.36 5.71
N ALA A 10 5.16 -1.43 6.64
CA ALA A 10 6.23 -2.42 6.62
C ALA A 10 6.71 -2.70 8.03
N SER A 11 7.01 -3.96 8.31
CA SER A 11 7.52 -4.36 9.64
C SER A 11 8.99 -4.03 9.84
N ASP A 12 9.76 -3.91 8.73
CA ASP A 12 11.17 -3.54 8.79
C ASP A 12 11.30 -2.01 8.77
N PRO A 13 11.83 -1.40 9.87
CA PRO A 13 11.95 0.07 9.94
C PRO A 13 12.82 0.69 8.85
N ARG A 14 13.85 -0.02 8.41
CA ARG A 14 14.75 0.48 7.35
C ARG A 14 14.04 0.56 6.02
N LEU A 15 13.28 -0.48 5.70
CA LEU A 15 12.52 -0.56 4.48
C LEU A 15 11.40 0.47 4.47
N LEU A 16 10.74 0.62 5.61
CA LEU A 16 9.67 1.60 5.78
C LEU A 16 10.19 3.03 5.55
N ALA A 17 11.34 3.36 6.15
CA ALA A 17 11.96 4.68 5.98
C ALA A 17 12.37 4.94 4.53
N ALA A 18 12.96 3.95 3.87
CA ALA A 18 13.37 4.08 2.47
C ALA A 18 12.19 4.31 1.55
N ARG A 19 11.10 3.57 1.74
CA ARG A 19 9.88 3.75 0.95
C ARG A 19 9.21 5.09 1.21
N HIS A 20 9.19 5.52 2.46
CA HIS A 20 8.65 6.83 2.83
C HIS A 20 9.33 7.94 2.03
N HIS A 21 10.65 7.93 2.06
CA HIS A 21 11.45 8.92 1.35
C HIS A 21 11.23 8.87 -0.17
N LEU A 22 11.25 7.67 -0.72
CA LEU A 22 11.02 7.43 -2.15
C LEU A 22 9.66 7.98 -2.61
N LEU A 23 8.61 7.66 -1.87
CA LEU A 23 7.25 8.06 -2.25
C LEU A 23 7.02 9.56 -2.07
N GLN A 24 7.62 10.17 -1.03
CA GLN A 24 7.59 11.62 -0.87
C GLN A 24 8.23 12.33 -2.07
N ARG A 25 9.36 11.83 -2.51
CA ARG A 25 10.06 12.40 -3.67
C ARG A 25 9.27 12.22 -4.96
N ALA A 26 8.43 11.21 -5.03
CA ALA A 26 7.57 10.96 -6.19
C ALA A 26 6.31 11.85 -6.20
N GLY A 27 6.08 12.63 -5.14
CA GLY A 27 4.96 13.56 -5.06
C GLY A 27 3.79 13.12 -4.22
N PHE A 28 3.94 12.07 -3.42
CA PHE A 28 2.88 11.60 -2.52
C PHE A 28 3.02 12.19 -1.12
N ASP A 29 1.89 12.34 -0.44
CA ASP A 29 1.86 12.65 0.99
C ASP A 29 1.83 11.30 1.74
N VAL A 30 2.94 10.94 2.36
CA VAL A 30 3.16 9.57 2.86
C VAL A 30 3.01 9.51 4.38
N THR A 31 2.24 8.54 4.85
CA THR A 31 2.19 8.15 6.25
C THR A 31 2.75 6.73 6.35
N SER A 32 3.71 6.51 7.25
CA SER A 32 4.38 5.22 7.41
C SER A 32 4.05 4.61 8.77
N ILE A 33 3.58 3.37 8.76
CA ILE A 33 3.17 2.64 9.97
C ILE A 33 3.83 1.26 9.98
N GLY A 34 4.26 0.81 11.15
CA GLY A 34 4.99 -0.45 11.30
C GLY A 34 4.14 -1.69 11.49
N THR A 35 2.84 -1.54 11.71
CA THR A 35 1.92 -2.68 11.97
C THR A 35 0.61 -2.51 11.23
N THR A 36 -0.04 -3.64 10.92
CA THR A 36 -1.37 -3.60 10.31
C THR A 36 -2.42 -3.03 11.25
N LEU A 37 -2.31 -3.30 12.53
CA LEU A 37 -3.24 -2.79 13.54
C LEU A 37 -3.17 -1.27 13.64
N GLY A 38 -1.96 -0.72 13.68
CA GLY A 38 -1.75 0.73 13.69
C GLY A 38 -2.24 1.38 12.40
N ALA A 39 -2.10 0.68 11.28
CA ALA A 39 -2.59 1.16 9.99
C ALA A 39 -4.12 1.27 9.94
N LEU A 40 -4.83 0.30 10.52
CA LEU A 40 -6.30 0.35 10.59
C LEU A 40 -6.78 1.54 11.42
N ASP A 41 -6.08 1.84 12.50
CA ASP A 41 -6.38 2.99 13.35
C ASP A 41 -6.21 4.32 12.58
N VAL A 42 -5.15 4.43 11.81
CA VAL A 42 -4.89 5.62 10.99
C VAL A 42 -5.93 5.76 9.87
N LEU A 43 -6.32 4.65 9.25
CA LEU A 43 -7.35 4.64 8.21
C LEU A 43 -8.73 5.05 8.76
N ASP A 44 -8.99 4.77 10.01
CA ASP A 44 -10.23 5.16 10.67
C ASP A 44 -10.34 6.68 10.86
N ASN A 45 -9.22 7.36 10.93
CA ASN A 45 -9.15 8.79 11.24
C ASN A 45 -8.79 9.67 10.04
N HIS A 46 -8.30 9.09 8.95
CA HIS A 46 -7.83 9.83 7.77
C HIS A 46 -8.17 9.10 6.48
N GLU A 47 -8.38 9.86 5.43
CA GLU A 47 -8.58 9.30 4.09
C GLU A 47 -7.26 9.13 3.36
N PHE A 48 -7.12 8.00 2.66
CA PHE A 48 -5.96 7.71 1.82
C PHE A 48 -6.39 7.34 0.40
N SER A 49 -5.56 7.69 -0.56
CA SER A 49 -5.81 7.35 -1.97
C SER A 49 -5.38 5.92 -2.28
N ALA A 50 -4.40 5.41 -1.56
CA ALA A 50 -3.89 4.04 -1.74
C ALA A 50 -3.12 3.60 -0.49
N VAL A 51 -2.97 2.28 -0.35
CA VAL A 51 -2.18 1.66 0.71
C VAL A 51 -1.13 0.76 0.08
N VAL A 52 0.11 0.84 0.57
CA VAL A 52 1.20 -0.08 0.20
C VAL A 52 1.45 -1.00 1.38
N LEU A 53 1.25 -2.30 1.19
CA LEU A 53 1.48 -3.29 2.23
C LEU A 53 2.75 -4.08 1.93
N GLY A 54 3.70 -4.05 2.86
CA GLY A 54 5.02 -4.65 2.70
C GLY A 54 4.98 -6.18 2.62
N HIS A 55 6.03 -6.75 2.03
CA HIS A 55 6.13 -8.19 1.76
C HIS A 55 6.39 -9.04 3.00
N SER A 56 6.87 -8.45 4.09
CA SER A 56 7.30 -9.19 5.29
C SER A 56 6.16 -9.68 6.18
N PHE A 57 4.93 -9.27 5.91
CA PHE A 57 3.76 -9.78 6.64
C PHE A 57 3.37 -11.16 6.13
N SER A 58 2.75 -11.99 6.98
CA SER A 58 2.30 -13.31 6.57
C SER A 58 1.17 -13.21 5.54
N PHE A 59 0.98 -14.28 4.76
CA PHE A 59 -0.11 -14.34 3.79
C PHE A 59 -1.47 -14.07 4.45
N THR A 60 -1.73 -14.70 5.57
CA THR A 60 -2.99 -14.54 6.30
C THR A 60 -3.20 -13.09 6.73
N GLU A 61 -2.16 -12.46 7.26
CA GLU A 61 -2.22 -11.07 7.70
C GLU A 61 -2.48 -10.13 6.53
N LYS A 62 -1.78 -10.34 5.41
CA LYS A 62 -2.00 -9.56 4.18
C LYS A 62 -3.43 -9.69 3.68
N GLN A 63 -3.95 -10.90 3.65
CA GLN A 63 -5.29 -11.20 3.15
C GLN A 63 -6.36 -10.55 4.02
N LEU A 64 -6.27 -10.69 5.33
CA LEU A 64 -7.22 -10.11 6.26
C LEU A 64 -7.19 -8.58 6.20
N PHE A 65 -6.02 -8.01 6.16
CA PHE A 65 -5.86 -6.56 6.09
C PHE A 65 -6.44 -5.99 4.79
N ALA A 66 -6.10 -6.58 3.65
CA ALA A 66 -6.58 -6.11 2.35
C ALA A 66 -8.11 -6.20 2.25
N ALA A 67 -8.70 -7.29 2.74
CA ALA A 67 -10.15 -7.47 2.76
C ALA A 67 -10.83 -6.43 3.65
N ASP A 68 -10.27 -6.18 4.83
CA ASP A 68 -10.82 -5.22 5.79
C ASP A 68 -10.78 -3.79 5.23
N VAL A 69 -9.67 -3.41 4.62
CA VAL A 69 -9.52 -2.08 4.00
C VAL A 69 -10.51 -1.91 2.85
N SER A 70 -10.66 -2.92 2.01
CA SER A 70 -11.58 -2.87 0.88
C SER A 70 -13.03 -2.75 1.36
N ASP A 71 -13.41 -3.53 2.37
CA ASP A 71 -14.79 -3.56 2.88
C ASP A 71 -15.17 -2.26 3.60
N ARG A 72 -14.24 -1.70 4.37
CA ARG A 72 -14.54 -0.54 5.22
C ARG A 72 -14.37 0.79 4.51
N TRP A 73 -13.40 0.91 3.62
CA TRP A 73 -13.06 2.20 3.01
C TRP A 73 -13.01 2.19 1.49
N GLY A 74 -12.97 1.02 0.87
CA GLY A 74 -12.84 0.92 -0.59
C GLY A 74 -11.51 1.45 -1.12
N THR A 75 -10.50 1.59 -0.26
CA THR A 75 -9.19 2.10 -0.64
C THR A 75 -8.39 1.00 -1.33
N PRO A 76 -7.76 1.26 -2.48
CA PRO A 76 -6.95 0.24 -3.15
C PRO A 76 -5.69 -0.09 -2.37
N VAL A 77 -5.35 -1.37 -2.33
CA VAL A 77 -4.18 -1.88 -1.61
C VAL A 77 -3.22 -2.52 -2.60
N LEU A 78 -1.99 -2.00 -2.64
CA LEU A 78 -0.90 -2.60 -3.40
C LEU A 78 -0.10 -3.49 -2.45
N VAL A 79 -0.14 -4.80 -2.69
CA VAL A 79 0.56 -5.77 -1.85
C VAL A 79 1.91 -6.10 -2.47
N LEU A 80 2.97 -5.88 -1.70
CA LEU A 80 4.32 -6.23 -2.14
C LEU A 80 4.62 -7.68 -1.76
N GLN A 81 5.14 -8.44 -2.71
CA GLN A 81 5.44 -9.86 -2.52
C GLN A 81 6.89 -10.15 -2.85
N SER A 82 7.46 -11.16 -2.18
CA SER A 82 8.73 -11.72 -2.59
C SER A 82 8.48 -12.79 -3.65
N GLY A 83 9.45 -13.01 -4.55
CA GLY A 83 9.30 -13.98 -5.62
C GLY A 83 9.18 -15.43 -5.16
N ASP A 84 9.43 -15.69 -3.88
CA ASP A 84 9.33 -17.03 -3.29
C ASP A 84 7.95 -17.37 -2.76
N GLU A 85 7.05 -16.42 -2.71
CA GLU A 85 5.69 -16.63 -2.20
C GLU A 85 4.81 -17.24 -3.27
N ASP A 86 4.25 -18.41 -2.95
CA ASP A 86 3.40 -19.17 -3.86
C ASP A 86 1.99 -19.28 -3.28
N PHE A 87 1.25 -18.19 -3.36
CA PHE A 87 -0.12 -18.13 -2.88
C PHE A 87 -0.95 -17.16 -3.73
N GLU A 88 -2.25 -17.25 -3.59
CA GLU A 88 -3.18 -16.40 -4.32
C GLU A 88 -3.06 -14.93 -3.94
N TRP A 89 -3.34 -14.09 -4.90
CA TRP A 89 -3.35 -12.67 -4.76
C TRP A 89 -4.38 -12.20 -3.72
N THR A 90 -4.00 -11.25 -2.89
CA THR A 90 -4.83 -10.79 -1.78
C THR A 90 -5.24 -9.32 -1.86
N GLY A 91 -4.58 -8.52 -2.69
CA GLY A 91 -4.84 -7.09 -2.79
C GLY A 91 -5.40 -6.70 -4.15
N ASP A 92 -5.59 -5.42 -4.39
CA ASP A 92 -6.07 -4.88 -5.66
C ASP A 92 -5.03 -5.06 -6.77
N GLU A 93 -3.78 -5.00 -6.38
CA GLU A 93 -2.66 -5.27 -7.27
C GLU A 93 -1.50 -5.76 -6.42
N ASP A 94 -0.74 -6.71 -6.95
CA ASP A 94 0.48 -7.15 -6.30
C ASP A 94 1.71 -6.73 -7.11
N LEU A 95 2.85 -6.65 -6.46
CA LEU A 95 4.09 -6.25 -7.08
C LEU A 95 5.24 -6.99 -6.44
N GLU A 96 6.08 -7.64 -7.25
CA GLU A 96 7.30 -8.25 -6.74
C GLU A 96 8.26 -7.17 -6.23
N VAL A 97 8.77 -7.39 -5.04
CA VAL A 97 9.67 -6.45 -4.38
C VAL A 97 10.96 -6.20 -5.18
N THR A 98 11.31 -7.13 -6.07
CA THR A 98 12.50 -7.03 -6.94
C THR A 98 12.30 -6.12 -8.15
N GLN A 99 11.07 -5.70 -8.45
CA GLN A 99 10.80 -4.85 -9.62
C GLN A 99 11.27 -3.41 -9.45
N GLY A 100 11.55 -3.00 -8.22
CA GLY A 100 12.20 -1.73 -7.95
C GLY A 100 11.28 -0.54 -7.76
N ALA A 101 11.93 0.59 -7.47
CA ALA A 101 11.26 1.82 -7.06
C ALA A 101 10.37 2.43 -8.14
N ALA A 102 10.82 2.41 -9.39
CA ALA A 102 10.05 2.98 -10.49
C ALA A 102 8.73 2.23 -10.72
N ALA A 103 8.78 0.90 -10.60
CA ALA A 103 7.59 0.07 -10.75
C ALA A 103 6.59 0.33 -9.61
N LEU A 104 7.07 0.50 -8.39
CA LEU A 104 6.23 0.82 -7.24
C LEU A 104 5.48 2.13 -7.45
N VAL A 105 6.18 3.18 -7.87
CA VAL A 105 5.57 4.49 -8.12
C VAL A 105 4.55 4.41 -9.26
N ALA A 106 4.91 3.72 -10.35
CA ALA A 106 4.01 3.58 -11.50
C ALA A 106 2.73 2.83 -11.13
N SER A 107 2.85 1.74 -10.35
CA SER A 107 1.70 0.96 -9.91
C SER A 107 0.77 1.78 -9.01
N LEU A 108 1.32 2.56 -8.09
CA LEU A 108 0.53 3.43 -7.22
C LEU A 108 -0.22 4.49 -8.02
N LYS A 109 0.44 5.14 -8.96
CA LYS A 109 -0.19 6.16 -9.81
C LYS A 109 -1.33 5.55 -10.62
N SER A 110 -1.12 4.35 -11.13
CA SER A 110 -2.14 3.62 -11.90
C SER A 110 -3.36 3.27 -11.05
N LEU A 111 -3.16 2.77 -9.84
CA LEU A 111 -4.26 2.43 -8.92
C LEU A 111 -5.06 3.66 -8.53
N ILE A 112 -4.39 4.76 -8.21
CA ILE A 112 -5.04 6.01 -7.81
C ILE A 112 -5.86 6.57 -8.98
N ALA A 113 -5.31 6.55 -10.19
CA ALA A 113 -6.01 7.01 -11.39
C ALA A 113 -7.23 6.16 -11.70
N ALA A 114 -7.12 4.84 -11.57
CA ALA A 114 -8.23 3.92 -11.80
C ALA A 114 -9.38 4.17 -10.81
N ARG A 115 -9.06 4.39 -9.55
CA ARG A 115 -10.06 4.70 -8.52
C ARG A 115 -10.79 6.00 -8.81
N ALA A 116 -10.05 7.03 -9.22
CA ALA A 116 -10.62 8.34 -9.54
C ALA A 116 -11.58 8.31 -10.72
N LYS A 117 -11.44 7.34 -11.62
CA LYS A 117 -12.29 7.17 -12.80
C LYS A 117 -13.53 6.32 -12.56
N ARG A 118 -13.62 5.63 -11.41
CA ARG A 118 -14.78 4.80 -11.10
C ARG A 118 -16.00 5.67 -10.80
N PRO A 119 -17.17 5.31 -11.32
CA PRO A 119 -18.41 6.02 -10.93
C PRO A 119 -18.66 5.84 -9.44
N ALA A 120 -19.16 6.87 -8.81
CA ALA A 120 -19.46 6.84 -7.39
C ALA A 120 -20.59 5.86 -7.06
#